data_ca884584b27a41adf1fb0ba5031f858a
#
_entry.id   ca884584b27a41adf1fb0ba5031f858a
#
_cell.length_a   1.000
_cell.length_b   1.000
_cell.length_c   1.000
_cell.angle_alpha   90.00
_cell.angle_beta   90.00
_cell.angle_gamma   90.00
#
_symmetry.space_group_name_H-M   'P 1'
#
loop_
_entity.id
_entity.type
_entity.pdbx_description
1 polymer ?
#
loop_
_entity_poly.entity_id
_entity_poly.type
_entity_poly.pdbx_seq_one_letter_code
_entity_poly.pdbx_strand_id
1 'polypeptide(L)'
;MQSENINGCIEALNQVVISMAVESWRFGRVFDRVLVKLDAGEQARYRSQFRWFMKKLEDSLEDAGLRIVNVDGHLFDPGMAATPINIEEFDANDTLMVDQMIEPIIMGTNGLVKAGTVILRKVEV
;
A
#
# COMPACT_ATOMS: atom_id res chain seq x y z
N MET A 1 -32.67 -5.80 -14.51
CA MET A 1 -31.99 -7.09 -14.47
C MET A 1 -30.62 -7.07 -15.13
N GLN A 2 -30.50 -6.58 -16.36
CA GLN A 2 -29.20 -6.48 -17.04
C GLN A 2 -28.25 -5.49 -16.35
N SER A 3 -28.77 -4.38 -15.81
CA SER A 3 -27.97 -3.39 -15.09
C SER A 3 -27.40 -3.92 -13.79
N GLU A 4 -28.13 -4.77 -13.08
CA GLU A 4 -27.64 -5.40 -11.85
C GLU A 4 -26.51 -6.38 -12.12
N ASN A 5 -26.60 -7.15 -13.21
CA ASN A 5 -25.55 -8.08 -13.62
C ASN A 5 -24.30 -7.35 -14.05
N ILE A 6 -24.45 -6.24 -14.77
CA ILE A 6 -23.31 -5.41 -15.20
C ILE A 6 -22.63 -4.78 -13.99
N ASN A 7 -23.41 -4.24 -13.06
CA ASN A 7 -22.86 -3.64 -11.85
C ASN A 7 -22.13 -4.67 -10.98
N GLY A 8 -22.67 -5.89 -10.88
CA GLY A 8 -22.03 -6.98 -10.18
C GLY A 8 -20.71 -7.39 -10.81
N CYS A 9 -20.64 -7.41 -12.16
CA CYS A 9 -19.41 -7.71 -12.88
C CYS A 9 -18.35 -6.63 -12.69
N ILE A 10 -18.76 -5.35 -12.73
CA ILE A 10 -17.87 -4.22 -12.51
C ILE A 10 -17.30 -4.28 -11.09
N GLU A 11 -18.16 -4.55 -10.11
CA GLU A 11 -17.73 -4.65 -8.71
C GLU A 11 -16.74 -5.79 -8.51
N ALA A 12 -17.01 -6.96 -9.11
CA ALA A 12 -16.11 -8.10 -9.05
C ALA A 12 -14.76 -7.78 -9.70
N LEU A 13 -14.76 -7.11 -10.86
CA LEU A 13 -13.54 -6.71 -11.54
C LEU A 13 -12.76 -5.69 -10.70
N ASN A 14 -13.43 -4.75 -10.07
CA ASN A 14 -12.79 -3.78 -9.19
C ASN A 14 -12.11 -4.48 -8.01
N GLN A 15 -12.76 -5.47 -7.41
CA GLN A 15 -12.16 -6.24 -6.31
C GLN A 15 -10.92 -7.01 -6.77
N VAL A 16 -10.94 -7.56 -7.97
CA VAL A 16 -9.77 -8.24 -8.55
C VAL A 16 -8.62 -7.26 -8.75
N VAL A 17 -8.91 -6.08 -9.31
CA VAL A 17 -7.89 -5.03 -9.53
C VAL A 17 -7.28 -4.62 -8.19
N ILE A 18 -8.09 -4.38 -7.18
CA ILE A 18 -7.62 -4.00 -5.84
C ILE A 18 -6.74 -5.10 -5.24
N SER A 19 -7.17 -6.34 -5.32
CA SER A 19 -6.42 -7.48 -4.81
C SER A 19 -5.06 -7.61 -5.51
N MET A 20 -5.03 -7.48 -6.82
CA MET A 20 -3.78 -7.53 -7.59
C MET A 20 -2.86 -6.37 -7.23
N ALA A 21 -3.42 -5.18 -7.01
CA ALA A 21 -2.64 -4.02 -6.61
C ALA A 21 -2.01 -4.21 -5.23
N VAL A 22 -2.77 -4.72 -4.27
CA VAL A 22 -2.28 -5.01 -2.91
C VAL A 22 -1.15 -6.03 -2.95
N GLU A 23 -1.33 -7.13 -3.66
CA GLU A 23 -0.32 -8.19 -3.73
C GLU A 23 0.92 -7.74 -4.51
N SER A 24 0.75 -6.96 -5.58
CA SER A 24 1.87 -6.39 -6.33
C SER A 24 2.70 -5.46 -5.44
N TRP A 25 2.02 -4.61 -4.67
CA TRP A 25 2.68 -3.69 -3.74
C TRP A 25 3.44 -4.45 -2.66
N ARG A 26 2.81 -5.49 -2.09
CA ARG A 26 3.45 -6.33 -1.05
C ARG A 26 4.69 -7.03 -1.60
N PHE A 27 4.59 -7.59 -2.80
CA PHE A 27 5.74 -8.21 -3.46
C PHE A 27 6.84 -7.18 -3.72
N GLY A 28 6.46 -5.98 -4.12
CA GLY A 28 7.42 -4.89 -4.31
C GLY A 28 8.23 -4.57 -3.05
N ARG A 29 7.59 -4.63 -1.90
CA ARG A 29 8.27 -4.42 -0.61
C ARG A 29 9.30 -5.53 -0.33
N VAL A 30 8.95 -6.77 -0.63
CA VAL A 30 9.86 -7.91 -0.50
C VAL A 30 11.03 -7.77 -1.47
N PHE A 31 10.74 -7.43 -2.72
CA PHE A 31 11.76 -7.26 -3.76
C PHE A 31 12.75 -6.16 -3.40
N ASP A 32 12.27 -5.06 -2.85
CA ASP A 32 13.13 -3.96 -2.42
C ASP A 32 14.13 -4.42 -1.34
N ARG A 33 13.70 -5.29 -0.42
CA ARG A 33 14.60 -5.86 0.59
C ARG A 33 15.66 -6.78 -0.02
N VAL A 34 15.29 -7.51 -1.07
CA VAL A 34 16.23 -8.38 -1.78
C VAL A 34 17.28 -7.55 -2.52
N LEU A 35 16.86 -6.42 -3.11
CA LEU A 35 17.76 -5.55 -3.87
C LEU A 35 18.97 -5.08 -3.06
N VAL A 36 18.77 -4.76 -1.78
CA VAL A 36 19.85 -4.25 -0.93
C VAL A 36 20.94 -5.29 -0.64
N LYS A 37 20.66 -6.57 -0.94
CA LYS A 37 21.61 -7.67 -0.75
C LYS A 37 22.45 -7.94 -1.97
N LEU A 38 22.16 -7.31 -3.09
CA LEU A 38 22.88 -7.48 -4.34
C LEU A 38 24.08 -6.55 -4.40
N ASP A 39 25.07 -6.88 -5.27
CA ASP A 39 26.16 -5.96 -5.53
C ASP A 39 25.64 -4.70 -6.24
N ALA A 40 26.47 -3.65 -6.27
CA ALA A 40 26.06 -2.33 -6.75
C ALA A 40 25.58 -2.36 -8.21
N GLY A 41 26.23 -3.14 -9.06
CA GLY A 41 25.85 -3.23 -10.49
C GLY A 41 24.52 -3.93 -10.70
N GLU A 42 24.33 -5.04 -10.04
CA GLU A 42 23.07 -5.79 -10.10
C GLU A 42 21.93 -5.01 -9.46
N GLN A 43 22.22 -4.38 -8.32
CA GLN A 43 21.23 -3.56 -7.61
C GLN A 43 20.71 -2.44 -8.51
N ALA A 44 21.59 -1.72 -9.19
CA ALA A 44 21.21 -0.63 -10.09
C ALA A 44 20.32 -1.13 -11.23
N ARG A 45 20.68 -2.29 -11.83
CA ARG A 45 19.94 -2.89 -12.94
C ARG A 45 18.53 -3.31 -12.54
N TYR A 46 18.41 -4.04 -11.43
CA TYR A 46 17.12 -4.55 -10.98
C TYR A 46 16.25 -3.45 -10.37
N ARG A 47 16.87 -2.46 -9.73
CA ARG A 47 16.12 -1.31 -9.20
C ARG A 47 15.47 -0.50 -10.32
N SER A 48 16.14 -0.38 -11.46
CA SER A 48 15.58 0.27 -12.64
C SER A 48 14.33 -0.45 -13.14
N GLN A 49 14.37 -1.79 -13.21
CA GLN A 49 13.23 -2.61 -13.61
C GLN A 49 12.09 -2.52 -12.60
N PHE A 50 12.43 -2.48 -11.32
CA PHE A 50 11.45 -2.34 -10.24
C PHE A 50 10.72 -1.00 -10.33
N ARG A 51 11.43 0.08 -10.58
CA ARG A 51 10.82 1.41 -10.75
C ARG A 51 9.85 1.42 -11.92
N TRP A 52 10.23 0.78 -13.02
CA TRP A 52 9.37 0.68 -14.19
C TRP A 52 8.08 -0.07 -13.85
N PHE A 53 8.21 -1.19 -13.15
CA PHE A 53 7.05 -1.99 -12.72
C PHE A 53 6.11 -1.17 -11.83
N MET A 54 6.65 -0.48 -10.84
CA MET A 54 5.84 0.33 -9.92
C MET A 54 5.15 1.48 -10.64
N LYS A 55 5.83 2.10 -11.59
CA LYS A 55 5.23 3.16 -12.38
C LYS A 55 4.08 2.64 -13.23
N LYS A 56 4.24 1.49 -13.86
CA LYS A 56 3.18 0.85 -14.65
C LYS A 56 1.98 0.48 -13.78
N LEU A 57 2.25 -0.03 -12.59
CA LEU A 57 1.19 -0.35 -11.63
C LEU A 57 0.40 0.91 -11.27
N GLU A 58 1.09 1.98 -10.92
CA GLU A 58 0.46 3.24 -10.54
C GLU A 58 -0.34 3.85 -11.70
N ASP A 59 0.23 3.84 -12.90
CA ASP A 59 -0.45 4.36 -14.10
C ASP A 59 -1.72 3.55 -14.41
N SER A 60 -1.64 2.24 -14.29
CA SER A 60 -2.79 1.35 -14.52
C SER A 60 -3.90 1.59 -13.50
N LEU A 61 -3.53 1.79 -12.24
CA LEU A 61 -4.50 2.10 -11.19
C LEU A 61 -5.14 3.48 -11.44
N GLU A 62 -4.35 4.45 -11.84
CA GLU A 62 -4.87 5.79 -12.16
C GLU A 62 -5.91 5.73 -13.27
N ASP A 63 -5.69 4.91 -14.29
CA ASP A 63 -6.66 4.68 -15.37
C ASP A 63 -7.99 4.14 -14.82
N ALA A 64 -7.95 3.42 -13.72
CA ALA A 64 -9.14 2.89 -13.05
C ALA A 64 -9.69 3.84 -11.97
N GLY A 65 -9.11 5.04 -11.84
CA GLY A 65 -9.51 6.01 -10.82
C GLY A 65 -9.04 5.66 -9.42
N LEU A 66 -7.96 4.87 -9.30
CA LEU A 66 -7.43 4.41 -8.02
C LEU A 66 -6.00 4.92 -7.83
N ARG A 67 -5.61 5.10 -6.57
CA ARG A 67 -4.21 5.42 -6.25
C ARG A 67 -3.80 4.78 -4.93
N ILE A 68 -2.53 4.41 -4.85
CA ILE A 68 -1.92 3.88 -3.65
C ILE A 68 -1.37 5.05 -2.83
N VAL A 69 -1.62 5.04 -1.53
CA VAL A 69 -1.08 6.04 -0.60
C VAL A 69 -0.18 5.32 0.40
N ASN A 70 1.05 5.79 0.51
CA ASN A 70 2.05 5.26 1.43
C ASN A 70 2.25 6.25 2.57
N VAL A 71 2.10 5.78 3.80
CA VAL A 71 2.26 6.62 5.01
C VAL A 71 3.44 6.18 5.87
N ASP A 72 4.40 5.42 5.31
CA ASP A 72 5.64 5.08 6.02
C ASP A 72 6.29 6.35 6.55
N GLY A 73 6.69 6.34 7.81
CA GLY A 73 7.38 7.46 8.44
C GLY A 73 6.49 8.62 8.88
N HIS A 74 5.19 8.54 8.63
CA HIS A 74 4.24 9.57 9.09
C HIS A 74 3.88 9.32 10.56
N LEU A 75 3.60 10.39 11.28
CA LEU A 75 3.04 10.27 12.63
C LEU A 75 1.69 9.56 12.53
N PHE A 76 1.47 8.65 13.46
CA PHE A 76 0.21 7.90 13.49
C PHE A 76 -0.90 8.76 14.12
N ASP A 77 -2.04 8.77 13.46
CA ASP A 77 -3.25 9.43 13.91
C ASP A 77 -4.38 8.40 13.83
N PRO A 78 -5.17 8.19 14.91
CA PRO A 78 -6.29 7.26 14.86
C PRO A 78 -7.29 7.52 13.74
N GLY A 79 -7.32 8.75 13.20
CA GLY A 79 -8.16 9.10 12.06
C GLY A 79 -7.61 8.70 10.71
N MET A 80 -6.40 8.15 10.64
CA MET A 80 -5.81 7.68 9.39
C MET A 80 -6.56 6.47 8.84
N ALA A 81 -6.53 6.33 7.53
CA ALA A 81 -7.09 5.17 6.84
C ALA A 81 -6.14 3.96 6.93
N ALA A 82 -5.61 3.70 8.11
CA ALA A 82 -4.64 2.63 8.34
C ALA A 82 -4.91 1.96 9.68
N THR A 83 -4.96 0.63 9.66
CA THR A 83 -5.22 -0.19 10.85
C THR A 83 -3.89 -0.69 11.40
N PRO A 84 -3.53 -0.33 12.65
CA PRO A 84 -2.30 -0.83 13.26
C PRO A 84 -2.50 -2.26 13.78
N ILE A 85 -1.50 -3.12 13.59
CA ILE A 85 -1.57 -4.51 14.07
C ILE A 85 -0.92 -4.67 15.43
N ASN A 86 -0.14 -3.70 15.90
CA ASN A 86 0.62 -3.79 17.15
C ASN A 86 0.30 -2.65 18.14
N ILE A 87 -0.90 -2.06 18.04
CA ILE A 87 -1.29 -0.92 18.89
C ILE A 87 -1.24 -1.30 20.38
N GLU A 88 -1.47 -2.57 20.71
CA GLU A 88 -1.51 -3.06 22.08
C GLU A 88 -0.15 -3.00 22.79
N GLU A 89 0.94 -2.86 22.02
CA GLU A 89 2.29 -2.78 22.59
C GLU A 89 2.61 -1.41 23.20
N PHE A 90 1.72 -0.43 23.01
CA PHE A 90 1.99 0.96 23.37
C PHE A 90 0.96 1.51 24.35
N ASP A 91 1.39 2.52 25.12
CA ASP A 91 0.52 3.23 26.05
C ASP A 91 -0.27 4.32 25.31
N ALA A 92 -1.42 4.70 25.88
CA ALA A 92 -2.29 5.71 25.28
C ALA A 92 -1.62 7.08 25.09
N ASN A 93 -0.60 7.37 25.91
CA ASN A 93 0.11 8.66 25.89
C ASN A 93 1.35 8.63 24.99
N ASP A 94 1.68 7.48 24.39
CA ASP A 94 2.85 7.40 23.52
C ASP A 94 2.58 8.12 22.21
N THR A 95 3.60 8.81 21.72
CA THR A 95 3.59 9.34 20.36
C THR A 95 4.08 8.25 19.43
N LEU A 96 3.25 7.92 18.45
CA LEU A 96 3.50 6.79 17.57
C LEU A 96 3.72 7.24 16.13
N MET A 97 4.49 6.46 15.41
CA MET A 97 4.83 6.69 14.02
C MET A 97 4.62 5.40 13.24
N VAL A 98 4.24 5.53 11.98
CA VAL A 98 4.14 4.37 11.09
C VAL A 98 5.55 3.91 10.75
N ASP A 99 5.95 2.76 11.30
CA ASP A 99 7.25 2.17 11.02
C ASP A 99 7.26 1.55 9.62
N GLN A 100 6.21 0.82 9.30
CA GLN A 100 6.11 0.11 8.04
C GLN A 100 4.66 -0.18 7.68
N MET A 101 4.30 0.07 6.43
CA MET A 101 3.01 -0.40 5.89
C MET A 101 3.18 -1.85 5.42
N ILE A 102 2.23 -2.68 5.81
CA ILE A 102 2.15 -4.09 5.39
C ILE A 102 1.22 -4.21 4.19
N GLU A 103 0.12 -3.46 4.21
CA GLU A 103 -0.80 -3.37 3.09
C GLU A 103 -1.04 -1.89 2.78
N PRO A 104 -1.14 -1.53 1.49
CA PRO A 104 -1.27 -0.12 1.12
C PRO A 104 -2.68 0.40 1.36
N ILE A 105 -2.79 1.72 1.53
CA ILE A 105 -4.06 2.41 1.46
C ILE A 105 -4.39 2.61 -0.02
N ILE A 106 -5.62 2.32 -0.41
CA ILE A 106 -6.08 2.58 -1.78
C ILE A 106 -7.21 3.60 -1.73
N MET A 107 -7.00 4.71 -2.42
CA MET A 107 -7.98 5.79 -2.56
C MET A 107 -8.60 5.74 -3.94
N GLY A 108 -9.88 6.05 -4.02
CA GLY A 108 -10.59 6.22 -5.27
C GLY A 108 -10.99 7.68 -5.47
N THR A 109 -11.75 7.93 -6.52
CA THR A 109 -12.23 9.28 -6.84
C THR A 109 -13.19 9.83 -5.79
N ASN A 110 -13.91 8.94 -5.11
CA ASN A 110 -14.91 9.33 -4.11
C ASN A 110 -14.46 9.09 -2.66
N GLY A 111 -13.17 8.84 -2.46
CA GLY A 111 -12.62 8.65 -1.13
C GLY A 111 -11.96 7.29 -0.94
N LEU A 112 -11.93 6.82 0.29
CA LEU A 112 -11.25 5.58 0.66
C LEU A 112 -11.92 4.36 0.03
N VAL A 113 -11.10 3.53 -0.64
CA VAL A 113 -11.55 2.24 -1.20
C VAL A 113 -11.09 1.09 -0.31
N LYS A 114 -9.85 1.16 0.18
CA LYS A 114 -9.31 0.11 1.06
C LYS A 114 -8.37 0.73 2.07
N ALA A 115 -8.62 0.45 3.35
CA ALA A 115 -7.71 0.85 4.42
C ALA A 115 -6.42 0.04 4.35
N GLY A 116 -5.33 0.67 4.75
CA GLY A 116 -4.04 -0.01 4.84
C GLY A 116 -3.87 -0.73 6.17
N THR A 117 -2.80 -1.49 6.27
CA THR A 117 -2.37 -2.16 7.51
C THR A 117 -0.95 -1.74 7.81
N VAL A 118 -0.69 -1.33 9.06
CA VAL A 118 0.61 -0.75 9.43
C VAL A 118 1.16 -1.38 10.71
N ILE A 119 2.48 -1.31 10.84
CA ILE A 119 3.20 -1.56 12.08
C ILE A 119 3.65 -0.21 12.61
N LEU A 120 3.41 0.02 13.89
CA LEU A 120 3.78 1.27 14.56
C LEU A 120 5.07 1.10 15.36
N ARG A 121 5.75 2.23 15.57
CA ARG A 121 6.84 2.33 16.53
C ARG A 121 6.68 3.59 17.35
N LYS A 122 7.25 3.56 18.55
CA LYS A 122 7.24 4.71 19.43
C LYS A 122 8.26 5.75 18.95
N VAL A 123 7.86 7.01 18.97
CA VAL A 123 8.77 8.11 18.66
C VAL A 123 9.62 8.35 19.91
N GLU A 124 10.93 8.20 19.77
CA GLU A 124 11.88 8.50 20.84
C GLU A 124 12.13 10.01 20.88
N VAL A 125 12.08 10.55 22.08
CA VAL A 125 12.29 12.00 22.31
C VAL A 125 13.67 12.23 22.92
#